data_70b7621fae8e583f6b8426885273e4b8
#
_entry.id   70b7621fae8e583f6b8426885273e4b8
#
_cell.length_a   1.000
_cell.length_b   1.000
_cell.length_c   1.000
_cell.angle_alpha   90.00
_cell.angle_beta   90.00
_cell.angle_gamma   90.00
#
_symmetry.space_group_name_H-M   'P 1'
#
loop_
_entity.id
_entity.type
_entity.pdbx_description
1 polymer ?
#
loop_
_entity_poly.entity_id
_entity_poly.type
_entity_poly.pdbx_seq_one_letter_code
_entity_poly.pdbx_strand_id
1 'polypeptide(L)'
;MKKALTVLFILLFGITLYAQQVQFEEYDLANGLHVILHQDNGAPVVTTAVLYHVGGKDEKENRTGFSHFFEHLLFEGTKNIGRGEWFSIVAAAGGTNNAYTTDDYTYYYEIFPSNQTQLGLWMEAERMLHPVINKEGIKTQNEVVKEEKRANFDNSPYAYYQDEVKKNIFDLHPYKRASIGSMEDLDAASLEEFIAFRNQYYVPNNAVLVVAGDIDIDQSKQWIENYFSRIPKGPPVERIAITEAPIEKERKATYYDKNVQIPALITAY
;
A
#
# COMPACT_ATOMS: atom_id res chain seq x y z
N MET A 1 -45.96 36.10 15.18
CA MET A 1 -44.73 36.05 15.96
C MET A 1 -44.06 34.67 15.99
N LYS A 2 -44.71 33.55 16.34
CA LYS A 2 -44.08 32.22 16.39
C LYS A 2 -43.46 31.76 15.05
N LYS A 3 -44.14 31.98 13.90
CA LYS A 3 -43.63 31.62 12.57
C LYS A 3 -42.39 32.44 12.14
N ALA A 4 -42.32 33.71 12.52
CA ALA A 4 -41.17 34.57 12.24
C ALA A 4 -39.94 34.18 13.07
N LEU A 5 -40.14 33.72 14.31
CA LEU A 5 -39.07 33.22 15.18
C LEU A 5 -38.46 31.89 14.63
N THR A 6 -39.30 31.00 14.08
CA THR A 6 -38.86 29.74 13.50
C THR A 6 -38.02 29.96 12.23
N VAL A 7 -38.43 30.91 11.37
CA VAL A 7 -37.68 31.27 10.17
C VAL A 7 -36.35 31.95 10.51
N LEU A 8 -36.31 32.79 11.55
CA LEU A 8 -35.08 33.41 12.04
C LEU A 8 -34.14 32.39 12.63
N PHE A 9 -34.65 31.34 13.32
CA PHE A 9 -33.84 30.24 13.87
C PHE A 9 -33.25 29.37 12.77
N ILE A 10 -33.99 29.12 11.68
CA ILE A 10 -33.48 28.35 10.51
C ILE A 10 -32.43 29.17 9.76
N LEU A 11 -32.58 30.50 9.66
CA LEU A 11 -31.60 31.38 9.03
C LEU A 11 -30.31 31.55 9.85
N LEU A 12 -30.38 31.46 11.18
CA LEU A 12 -29.24 31.53 12.07
C LEU A 12 -28.45 30.18 12.12
N PHE A 13 -29.09 29.04 11.80
CA PHE A 13 -28.44 27.73 11.66
C PHE A 13 -27.94 27.46 10.23
N GLY A 14 -28.15 28.34 9.29
CA GLY A 14 -27.46 28.39 8.01
C GLY A 14 -25.98 28.83 8.12
N ILE A 15 -25.34 28.53 9.26
CA ILE A 15 -23.89 28.65 9.43
C ILE A 15 -23.26 27.68 8.44
N THR A 16 -22.65 28.24 7.45
CA THR A 16 -21.79 27.61 6.48
C THR A 16 -20.99 26.52 7.13
N LEU A 17 -21.33 25.26 6.86
CA LEU A 17 -20.43 24.12 7.05
C LEU A 17 -19.26 24.34 6.09
N TYR A 18 -18.25 25.08 6.53
CA TYR A 18 -16.96 25.05 5.85
C TYR A 18 -16.44 23.63 6.04
N ALA A 19 -16.48 22.85 4.98
CA ALA A 19 -15.69 21.62 4.94
C ALA A 19 -14.23 22.04 5.20
N GLN A 20 -13.59 21.41 6.17
CA GLN A 20 -12.20 21.66 6.44
C GLN A 20 -11.42 21.27 5.18
N GLN A 21 -10.83 22.25 4.53
CA GLN A 21 -10.02 22.01 3.34
C GLN A 21 -8.60 21.66 3.81
N VAL A 22 -8.18 20.44 3.51
CA VAL A 22 -6.80 20.01 3.78
C VAL A 22 -5.88 20.81 2.86
N GLN A 23 -4.95 21.55 3.44
CA GLN A 23 -3.91 22.28 2.72
C GLN A 23 -2.68 21.39 2.59
N PHE A 24 -2.17 21.22 1.37
CA PHE A 24 -0.95 20.45 1.12
C PHE A 24 -0.17 21.10 -0.01
N GLU A 25 1.11 20.78 -0.06
CA GLU A 25 1.99 21.10 -1.19
C GLU A 25 2.36 19.82 -1.92
N GLU A 26 2.40 19.88 -3.25
CA GLU A 26 2.81 18.75 -4.08
C GLU A 26 3.82 19.18 -5.15
N TYR A 27 4.76 18.31 -5.47
CA TYR A 27 5.76 18.52 -6.51
C TYR A 27 6.41 17.21 -6.94
N ASP A 28 7.11 17.25 -8.08
CA ASP A 28 7.84 16.10 -8.60
C ASP A 28 9.35 16.33 -8.46
N LEU A 29 10.08 15.29 -8.01
CA LEU A 29 11.54 15.25 -8.13
C LEU A 29 11.95 14.95 -9.58
N ALA A 30 13.19 15.29 -9.93
CA ALA A 30 13.73 15.05 -11.28
C ALA A 30 13.72 13.58 -11.72
N ASN A 31 13.78 12.65 -10.74
CA ASN A 31 13.67 11.21 -10.99
C ASN A 31 12.21 10.71 -11.14
N GLY A 32 11.23 11.60 -11.02
CA GLY A 32 9.81 11.32 -11.20
C GLY A 32 9.09 10.86 -9.95
N LEU A 33 9.70 10.93 -8.75
CA LEU A 33 9.00 10.72 -7.50
C LEU A 33 8.04 11.88 -7.26
N HIS A 34 6.75 11.56 -7.12
CA HIS A 34 5.73 12.54 -6.71
C HIS A 34 5.75 12.69 -5.18
N VAL A 35 5.76 13.93 -4.69
CA VAL A 35 5.85 14.26 -3.27
C VAL A 35 4.64 15.06 -2.84
N ILE A 36 4.04 14.68 -1.73
CA ILE A 36 2.93 15.39 -1.08
C ILE A 36 3.33 15.71 0.36
N LEU A 37 3.26 16.98 0.73
CA LEU A 37 3.55 17.48 2.08
C LEU A 37 2.31 18.11 2.68
N HIS A 38 1.90 17.65 3.86
CA HIS A 38 0.82 18.24 4.62
C HIS A 38 1.29 18.58 6.03
N GLN A 39 1.36 19.89 6.33
CA GLN A 39 1.72 20.37 7.66
C GLN A 39 0.48 20.45 8.55
N ASP A 40 0.51 19.75 9.68
CA ASP A 40 -0.47 19.83 10.76
C ASP A 40 0.24 19.74 12.11
N ASN A 41 0.36 20.86 12.78
CA ASN A 41 1.04 20.99 14.08
C ASN A 41 0.11 20.70 15.27
N GLY A 42 -1.05 20.09 15.05
CA GLY A 42 -2.03 19.77 16.08
C GLY A 42 -1.57 18.69 17.08
N ALA A 43 -0.64 17.83 16.65
CA ALA A 43 -0.01 16.81 17.50
C ALA A 43 1.46 16.63 17.09
N PRO A 44 2.39 16.36 18.03
CA PRO A 44 3.82 16.24 17.74
C PRO A 44 4.17 14.89 17.11
N VAL A 45 3.51 14.54 16.03
CA VAL A 45 3.70 13.29 15.29
C VAL A 45 3.80 13.56 13.78
N VAL A 46 4.51 12.71 13.09
CA VAL A 46 4.65 12.72 11.64
C VAL A 46 4.42 11.31 11.08
N THR A 47 3.77 11.24 9.94
CA THR A 47 3.69 10.04 9.10
C THR A 47 4.57 10.25 7.87
N THR A 48 5.48 9.33 7.63
CA THR A 48 6.21 9.17 6.37
C THR A 48 5.66 7.94 5.66
N ALA A 49 5.28 8.09 4.41
CA ALA A 49 4.63 6.99 3.69
C ALA A 49 5.02 6.97 2.22
N VAL A 50 5.24 5.78 1.67
CA VAL A 50 5.47 5.57 0.24
C VAL A 50 4.43 4.62 -0.31
N LEU A 51 3.72 5.08 -1.32
CA LEU A 51 2.81 4.28 -2.12
C LEU A 51 3.47 3.97 -3.46
N TYR A 52 3.68 2.69 -3.74
CA TYR A 52 4.09 2.21 -5.06
C TYR A 52 2.85 1.79 -5.85
N HIS A 53 2.71 2.32 -7.07
CA HIS A 53 1.60 1.97 -7.95
C HIS A 53 1.83 0.61 -8.59
N VAL A 54 1.82 -0.43 -7.77
CA VAL A 54 1.93 -1.84 -8.13
C VAL A 54 1.15 -2.69 -7.13
N GLY A 55 0.30 -3.55 -7.63
CA GLY A 55 -0.53 -4.45 -6.83
C GLY A 55 -0.83 -5.73 -7.61
N GLY A 56 -1.80 -6.50 -7.13
CA GLY A 56 -2.17 -7.79 -7.73
C GLY A 56 -2.50 -7.73 -9.23
N LYS A 57 -3.01 -6.60 -9.72
CA LYS A 57 -3.34 -6.41 -11.15
C LYS A 57 -2.12 -6.39 -12.07
N ASP A 58 -0.95 -6.00 -11.55
CA ASP A 58 0.26 -5.81 -12.33
C ASP A 58 1.09 -7.10 -12.47
N GLU A 59 0.63 -8.16 -11.82
CA GLU A 59 1.31 -9.45 -11.80
C GLU A 59 0.98 -10.30 -13.04
N LYS A 60 1.92 -11.14 -13.45
CA LYS A 60 1.69 -12.12 -14.52
C LYS A 60 0.77 -13.23 -14.03
N GLU A 61 0.05 -13.87 -14.95
CA GLU A 61 -0.97 -14.90 -14.63
C GLU A 61 -0.39 -16.09 -13.83
N ASN A 62 0.86 -16.47 -14.07
CA ASN A 62 1.55 -17.58 -13.39
C ASN A 62 2.65 -17.09 -12.44
N ARG A 63 2.53 -15.87 -11.93
CA ARG A 63 3.45 -15.22 -10.97
C ARG A 63 2.65 -14.30 -10.07
N THR A 64 1.63 -14.87 -9.41
CA THR A 64 0.72 -14.15 -8.52
C THR A 64 1.28 -14.07 -7.11
N GLY A 65 0.90 -13.01 -6.37
CA GLY A 65 1.36 -12.76 -5.01
C GLY A 65 2.68 -12.02 -4.90
N PHE A 66 3.30 -11.59 -6.00
CA PHE A 66 4.57 -10.87 -5.98
C PHE A 66 4.47 -9.53 -5.24
N SER A 67 3.42 -8.78 -5.45
CA SER A 67 3.24 -7.47 -4.80
C SER A 67 3.11 -7.62 -3.29
N HIS A 68 2.31 -8.57 -2.81
CA HIS A 68 2.19 -8.90 -1.40
C HIS A 68 3.50 -9.47 -0.84
N PHE A 69 4.20 -10.29 -1.60
CA PHE A 69 5.50 -10.80 -1.20
C PHE A 69 6.52 -9.67 -1.03
N PHE A 70 6.51 -8.66 -1.91
CA PHE A 70 7.36 -7.47 -1.78
C PHE A 70 6.98 -6.61 -0.58
N GLU A 71 5.71 -6.58 -0.16
CA GLU A 71 5.32 -5.97 1.10
C GLU A 71 6.16 -6.50 2.26
N HIS A 72 6.35 -7.80 2.36
CA HIS A 72 7.19 -8.44 3.36
C HIS A 72 8.69 -8.27 3.07
N LEU A 73 9.10 -8.51 1.83
CA LEU A 73 10.51 -8.59 1.45
C LEU A 73 11.26 -7.27 1.64
N LEU A 74 10.58 -6.12 1.47
CA LEU A 74 11.19 -4.81 1.67
C LEU A 74 11.38 -4.42 3.15
N PHE A 75 11.03 -5.29 4.10
CA PHE A 75 11.40 -5.19 5.51
C PHE A 75 12.62 -6.06 5.88
N GLU A 76 13.11 -6.90 4.97
CA GLU A 76 14.25 -7.79 5.24
C GLU A 76 15.57 -7.04 5.51
N GLY A 77 15.63 -5.78 5.10
CA GLY A 77 16.75 -4.90 5.32
C GLY A 77 17.22 -4.19 4.07
N THR A 78 18.17 -3.30 4.25
CA THR A 78 18.80 -2.54 3.18
C THR A 78 20.33 -2.67 3.28
N LYS A 79 21.05 -2.00 2.40
CA LYS A 79 22.52 -1.92 2.52
C LYS A 79 22.99 -1.37 3.87
N ASN A 80 22.21 -0.45 4.46
CA ASN A 80 22.59 0.29 5.67
C ASN A 80 21.72 -0.06 6.89
N ILE A 81 20.68 -0.88 6.73
CA ILE A 81 19.82 -1.40 7.80
C ILE A 81 19.93 -2.93 7.74
N GLY A 82 20.43 -3.51 8.82
CA GLY A 82 20.61 -4.96 8.91
C GLY A 82 19.29 -5.72 8.87
N ARG A 83 19.37 -6.97 8.53
CA ARG A 83 18.20 -7.86 8.48
C ARG A 83 17.52 -7.93 9.85
N GLY A 84 16.19 -7.68 9.88
CA GLY A 84 15.40 -7.69 11.12
C GLY A 84 15.56 -6.42 11.99
N GLU A 85 16.41 -5.47 11.62
CA GLU A 85 16.63 -4.24 12.40
C GLU A 85 15.56 -3.18 12.14
N TRP A 86 14.81 -3.24 11.04
CA TRP A 86 13.80 -2.23 10.68
C TRP A 86 12.85 -1.91 11.83
N PHE A 87 12.18 -2.93 12.35
CA PHE A 87 11.19 -2.79 13.42
C PHE A 87 11.83 -2.30 14.73
N SER A 88 13.05 -2.71 15.04
CA SER A 88 13.76 -2.28 16.25
C SER A 88 14.19 -0.81 16.16
N ILE A 89 14.61 -0.32 14.99
CA ILE A 89 14.94 1.09 14.75
C ILE A 89 13.68 1.94 14.93
N VAL A 90 12.57 1.56 14.33
CA VAL A 90 11.29 2.27 14.45
C VAL A 90 10.83 2.33 15.92
N ALA A 91 10.85 1.19 16.61
CA ALA A 91 10.46 1.11 18.02
C ALA A 91 11.38 1.92 18.93
N ALA A 92 12.70 1.87 18.73
CA ALA A 92 13.67 2.64 19.51
C ALA A 92 13.50 4.16 19.32
N ALA A 93 13.02 4.60 18.15
CA ALA A 93 12.68 5.98 17.86
C ALA A 93 11.29 6.41 18.38
N GLY A 94 10.57 5.52 19.07
CA GLY A 94 9.22 5.77 19.60
C GLY A 94 8.13 5.73 18.52
N GLY A 95 8.41 5.14 17.36
CA GLY A 95 7.50 5.03 16.23
C GLY A 95 6.77 3.70 16.14
N THR A 96 5.93 3.61 15.15
CA THR A 96 5.28 2.38 14.67
C THR A 96 5.26 2.38 13.15
N ASN A 97 5.16 1.22 12.54
CA ASN A 97 5.10 1.08 11.09
C ASN A 97 4.18 -0.06 10.69
N ASN A 98 3.73 -0.03 9.46
CA ASN A 98 3.03 -1.12 8.81
C ASN A 98 3.12 -1.00 7.28
N ALA A 99 2.59 -2.00 6.59
CA ALA A 99 2.41 -1.99 5.14
C ALA A 99 1.13 -2.74 4.79
N TYR A 100 0.65 -2.57 3.57
CA TYR A 100 -0.41 -3.40 2.99
C TYR A 100 -0.40 -3.35 1.47
N THR A 101 -0.88 -4.42 0.87
CA THR A 101 -1.01 -4.57 -0.58
C THR A 101 -2.48 -4.69 -0.96
N THR A 102 -2.83 -4.00 -2.04
CA THR A 102 -4.14 -4.08 -2.70
C THR A 102 -3.98 -4.63 -4.13
N ASP A 103 -5.08 -4.65 -4.86
CA ASP A 103 -5.00 -4.96 -6.29
C ASP A 103 -4.24 -3.88 -7.09
N ASP A 104 -4.18 -2.63 -6.59
CA ASP A 104 -3.69 -1.47 -7.32
C ASP A 104 -2.36 -0.93 -6.84
N TYR A 105 -2.05 -1.06 -5.56
CA TYR A 105 -0.85 -0.47 -4.96
C TYR A 105 -0.34 -1.25 -3.76
N THR A 106 0.95 -1.05 -3.47
CA THR A 106 1.62 -1.47 -2.24
C THR A 106 2.03 -0.23 -1.46
N TYR A 107 1.67 -0.18 -0.18
CA TYR A 107 1.81 0.99 0.67
C TYR A 107 2.61 0.65 1.91
N TYR A 108 3.63 1.47 2.23
CA TYR A 108 4.47 1.39 3.42
C TYR A 108 4.35 2.69 4.18
N TYR A 109 4.34 2.64 5.49
CA TYR A 109 4.35 3.85 6.30
C TYR A 109 4.98 3.64 7.68
N GLU A 110 5.54 4.72 8.18
CA GLU A 110 5.97 4.88 9.57
C GLU A 110 5.25 6.08 10.19
N ILE A 111 4.94 5.96 11.48
CA ILE A 111 4.46 7.06 12.31
C ILE A 111 5.49 7.27 13.40
N PHE A 112 6.04 8.48 13.47
CA PHE A 112 7.07 8.85 14.44
C PHE A 112 6.67 10.08 15.26
N PRO A 113 7.28 10.29 16.46
CA PRO A 113 7.38 11.64 17.01
C PRO A 113 8.02 12.59 15.98
N SER A 114 7.54 13.84 15.90
CA SER A 114 7.93 14.78 14.83
C SER A 114 9.44 15.07 14.75
N ASN A 115 10.16 14.96 15.87
CA ASN A 115 11.63 15.09 15.90
C ASN A 115 12.37 13.95 15.17
N GLN A 116 11.67 12.90 14.72
CA GLN A 116 12.22 11.79 13.96
C GLN A 116 11.84 11.84 12.47
N THR A 117 11.29 12.93 11.97
CA THR A 117 10.91 13.09 10.54
C THR A 117 12.07 12.74 9.60
N GLN A 118 13.27 13.19 9.92
CA GLN A 118 14.46 12.90 9.12
C GLN A 118 14.78 11.40 9.08
N LEU A 119 14.60 10.69 10.19
CA LEU A 119 14.80 9.25 10.27
C LEU A 119 13.80 8.50 9.35
N GLY A 120 12.51 8.83 9.43
CA GLY A 120 11.48 8.22 8.59
C GLY A 120 11.76 8.42 7.09
N LEU A 121 12.12 9.64 6.70
CA LEU A 121 12.49 9.95 5.32
C LEU A 121 13.75 9.17 4.86
N TRP A 122 14.75 9.06 5.72
CA TRP A 122 15.95 8.28 5.41
C TRP A 122 15.64 6.79 5.26
N MET A 123 14.83 6.22 6.15
CA MET A 123 14.44 4.81 6.11
C MET A 123 13.70 4.49 4.81
N GLU A 124 12.71 5.29 4.41
CA GLU A 124 11.99 5.08 3.16
C GLU A 124 12.88 5.26 1.92
N ALA A 125 13.82 6.20 1.95
CA ALA A 125 14.80 6.33 0.88
C ALA A 125 15.74 5.12 0.78
N GLU A 126 16.17 4.54 1.91
CA GLU A 126 16.95 3.31 1.95
C GLU A 126 16.16 2.11 1.41
N ARG A 127 14.89 1.97 1.79
CA ARG A 127 13.96 0.95 1.24
C ARG A 127 13.88 1.03 -0.28
N MET A 128 13.74 2.24 -0.82
CA MET A 128 13.61 2.45 -2.26
C MET A 128 14.92 2.25 -3.01
N LEU A 129 16.06 2.72 -2.46
CA LEU A 129 17.35 2.73 -3.15
C LEU A 129 18.11 1.41 -3.01
N HIS A 130 18.17 0.84 -1.80
CA HIS A 130 19.10 -0.20 -1.43
C HIS A 130 18.46 -1.45 -0.78
N PRO A 131 17.26 -1.90 -1.19
CA PRO A 131 16.68 -3.09 -0.58
C PRO A 131 17.55 -4.31 -0.83
N VAL A 132 17.68 -5.17 0.19
CA VAL A 132 18.42 -6.43 0.07
C VAL A 132 17.47 -7.52 -0.38
N ILE A 133 17.60 -7.94 -1.64
CA ILE A 133 16.82 -9.03 -2.23
C ILE A 133 17.78 -10.20 -2.50
N ASN A 134 17.67 -11.25 -1.70
CA ASN A 134 18.53 -12.41 -1.81
C ASN A 134 17.77 -13.72 -1.51
N LYS A 135 18.41 -14.86 -1.78
CA LYS A 135 17.79 -16.18 -1.60
C LYS A 135 17.36 -16.46 -0.15
N GLU A 136 18.09 -15.93 0.82
CA GLU A 136 17.78 -16.15 2.23
C GLU A 136 16.51 -15.39 2.64
N GLY A 137 16.40 -14.10 2.31
CA GLY A 137 15.21 -13.28 2.54
C GLY A 137 13.98 -13.86 1.84
N ILE A 138 14.12 -14.24 0.55
CA ILE A 138 13.03 -14.87 -0.20
C ILE A 138 12.56 -16.16 0.49
N LYS A 139 13.48 -17.05 0.87
CA LYS A 139 13.13 -18.30 1.56
C LYS A 139 12.40 -18.03 2.88
N THR A 140 12.88 -17.07 3.66
CA THR A 140 12.25 -16.73 4.96
C THR A 140 10.86 -16.16 4.76
N GLN A 141 10.72 -15.16 3.88
CA GLN A 141 9.43 -14.52 3.67
C GLN A 141 8.41 -15.44 2.98
N ASN A 142 8.87 -16.39 2.18
CA ASN A 142 8.00 -17.43 1.62
C ASN A 142 7.31 -18.26 2.72
N GLU A 143 8.05 -18.67 3.75
CA GLU A 143 7.44 -19.38 4.88
C GLU A 143 6.51 -18.49 5.73
N VAL A 144 6.84 -17.19 5.89
CA VAL A 144 5.99 -16.22 6.58
C VAL A 144 4.67 -16.04 5.83
N VAL A 145 4.71 -15.79 4.52
CA VAL A 145 3.50 -15.60 3.70
C VAL A 145 2.65 -16.87 3.64
N LYS A 146 3.27 -18.05 3.58
CA LYS A 146 2.55 -19.34 3.68
C LYS A 146 1.81 -19.48 5.01
N GLU A 147 2.45 -19.11 6.11
CA GLU A 147 1.81 -19.19 7.42
C GLU A 147 0.69 -18.14 7.56
N GLU A 148 0.90 -16.94 7.05
CA GLU A 148 -0.14 -15.92 6.98
C GLU A 148 -1.35 -16.40 6.19
N LYS A 149 -1.13 -17.00 5.01
CA LYS A 149 -2.21 -17.57 4.20
C LYS A 149 -2.97 -18.65 4.97
N ARG A 150 -2.27 -19.55 5.66
CA ARG A 150 -2.91 -20.58 6.49
C ARG A 150 -3.75 -19.97 7.61
N ALA A 151 -3.20 -18.99 8.33
CA ALA A 151 -3.86 -18.38 9.48
C ALA A 151 -5.06 -17.52 9.07
N ASN A 152 -4.89 -16.65 8.10
CA ASN A 152 -5.87 -15.63 7.74
C ASN A 152 -6.89 -16.09 6.70
N PHE A 153 -6.54 -17.09 5.87
CA PHE A 153 -7.41 -17.58 4.79
C PHE A 153 -7.83 -19.04 4.98
N ASP A 154 -6.87 -19.99 5.00
CA ASP A 154 -7.22 -21.42 4.96
C ASP A 154 -7.94 -21.90 6.22
N ASN A 155 -7.68 -21.29 7.38
CA ASN A 155 -8.25 -21.65 8.68
C ASN A 155 -9.31 -20.65 9.19
N SER A 156 -9.55 -19.55 8.49
CA SER A 156 -10.51 -18.52 8.90
C SER A 156 -11.84 -18.69 8.17
N PRO A 157 -12.99 -18.71 8.90
CA PRO A 157 -14.28 -18.79 8.24
C PRO A 157 -14.55 -17.55 7.39
N TYR A 158 -15.15 -17.75 6.23
CA TYR A 158 -15.50 -16.72 5.25
C TYR A 158 -14.31 -15.96 4.63
N ALA A 159 -13.07 -16.30 4.91
CA ALA A 159 -11.91 -15.50 4.48
C ALA A 159 -11.81 -15.30 2.95
N TYR A 160 -12.22 -16.31 2.19
CA TYR A 160 -12.18 -16.28 0.73
C TYR A 160 -13.36 -15.57 0.04
N TYR A 161 -14.30 -14.99 0.80
CA TYR A 161 -15.53 -14.46 0.18
C TYR A 161 -15.27 -13.37 -0.85
N GLN A 162 -14.31 -12.47 -0.58
CA GLN A 162 -13.97 -11.40 -1.52
C GLN A 162 -13.36 -11.95 -2.81
N ASP A 163 -12.46 -12.92 -2.70
CA ASP A 163 -11.82 -13.54 -3.85
C ASP A 163 -12.85 -14.30 -4.70
N GLU A 164 -13.80 -14.99 -4.07
CA GLU A 164 -14.87 -15.67 -4.77
C GLU A 164 -15.83 -14.70 -5.45
N VAL A 165 -16.12 -13.56 -4.83
CA VAL A 165 -16.90 -12.48 -5.48
C VAL A 165 -16.15 -11.94 -6.69
N LYS A 166 -14.87 -11.60 -6.56
CA LYS A 166 -14.04 -11.09 -7.65
C LYS A 166 -13.96 -12.06 -8.84
N LYS A 167 -13.76 -13.35 -8.59
CA LYS A 167 -13.74 -14.40 -9.62
C LYS A 167 -15.05 -14.49 -10.43
N ASN A 168 -16.17 -14.12 -9.80
CA ASN A 168 -17.48 -14.13 -10.45
C ASN A 168 -17.86 -12.81 -11.12
N ILE A 169 -17.19 -11.71 -10.76
CA ILE A 169 -17.40 -10.39 -11.36
C ILE A 169 -16.51 -10.21 -12.58
N PHE A 170 -15.22 -10.55 -12.49
CA PHE A 170 -14.22 -10.28 -13.51
C PHE A 170 -13.93 -11.54 -14.34
N ASP A 171 -14.07 -11.42 -15.65
CA ASP A 171 -13.75 -12.48 -16.60
C ASP A 171 -12.30 -12.35 -17.11
N LEU A 172 -11.87 -11.14 -17.42
CA LEU A 172 -10.58 -10.83 -18.04
C LEU A 172 -9.64 -10.09 -17.09
N HIS A 173 -10.17 -9.15 -16.31
CA HIS A 173 -9.35 -8.26 -15.48
C HIS A 173 -8.61 -9.03 -14.40
N PRO A 174 -7.33 -8.72 -14.15
CA PRO A 174 -6.52 -9.32 -13.08
C PRO A 174 -7.13 -9.25 -11.68
N TYR A 175 -8.07 -8.36 -11.42
CA TYR A 175 -8.81 -8.29 -10.15
C TYR A 175 -9.51 -9.58 -9.76
N LYS A 176 -9.73 -10.50 -10.70
CA LYS A 176 -10.25 -11.85 -10.39
C LYS A 176 -9.31 -12.69 -9.53
N ARG A 177 -8.04 -12.28 -9.37
CA ARG A 177 -7.03 -13.02 -8.61
C ARG A 177 -6.96 -12.54 -7.17
N ALA A 178 -6.61 -13.45 -6.26
CA ALA A 178 -6.34 -13.10 -4.87
C ALA A 178 -5.03 -12.32 -4.74
N SER A 179 -5.02 -11.22 -3.96
CA SER A 179 -3.82 -10.39 -3.79
C SER A 179 -2.70 -11.13 -3.05
N ILE A 180 -3.03 -12.10 -2.17
CA ILE A 180 -2.04 -12.95 -1.51
C ILE A 180 -1.36 -13.91 -2.50
N GLY A 181 -1.96 -14.17 -3.63
CA GLY A 181 -1.42 -15.00 -4.69
C GLY A 181 -1.45 -16.50 -4.43
N SER A 182 -0.77 -17.23 -5.32
CA SER A 182 -0.58 -18.68 -5.24
C SER A 182 0.80 -18.99 -4.64
N MET A 183 0.81 -19.93 -3.69
CA MET A 183 2.07 -20.39 -3.09
C MET A 183 2.92 -21.14 -4.10
N GLU A 184 2.29 -21.82 -5.05
CA GLU A 184 2.97 -22.52 -6.15
C GLU A 184 3.71 -21.52 -7.06
N ASP A 185 3.12 -20.36 -7.34
CA ASP A 185 3.75 -19.30 -8.14
C ASP A 185 4.98 -18.72 -7.42
N LEU A 186 4.87 -18.50 -6.11
CA LEU A 186 5.98 -17.98 -5.29
C LEU A 186 7.11 -19.00 -5.15
N ASP A 187 6.79 -20.28 -4.99
CA ASP A 187 7.77 -21.35 -4.90
C ASP A 187 8.52 -21.58 -6.23
N ALA A 188 7.84 -21.34 -7.35
CA ALA A 188 8.40 -21.51 -8.69
C ALA A 188 9.24 -20.31 -9.15
N ALA A 189 9.16 -19.17 -8.44
CA ALA A 189 9.81 -17.93 -8.84
C ALA A 189 11.31 -17.94 -8.58
N SER A 190 12.09 -17.47 -9.54
CA SER A 190 13.54 -17.31 -9.39
C SER A 190 13.91 -15.97 -8.72
N LEU A 191 15.14 -15.90 -8.18
CA LEU A 191 15.69 -14.66 -7.64
C LEU A 191 15.70 -13.54 -8.70
N GLU A 192 16.04 -13.90 -9.95
CA GLU A 192 16.10 -12.97 -11.08
C GLU A 192 14.72 -12.37 -11.40
N GLU A 193 13.64 -13.15 -11.27
CA GLU A 193 12.27 -12.67 -11.45
C GLU A 193 11.88 -11.69 -10.34
N PHE A 194 12.24 -11.94 -9.08
CA PHE A 194 12.04 -10.97 -7.99
C PHE A 194 12.81 -9.68 -8.23
N ILE A 195 14.09 -9.76 -8.61
CA ILE A 195 14.89 -8.57 -8.93
C ILE A 195 14.30 -7.80 -10.11
N ALA A 196 13.85 -8.48 -11.16
CA ALA A 196 13.22 -7.86 -12.30
C ALA A 196 11.91 -7.13 -11.92
N PHE A 197 11.06 -7.75 -11.11
CA PHE A 197 9.81 -7.15 -10.62
C PHE A 197 10.08 -5.90 -9.77
N ARG A 198 11.05 -5.96 -8.85
CA ARG A 198 11.48 -4.78 -8.09
C ARG A 198 11.93 -3.66 -9.01
N ASN A 199 12.80 -3.94 -9.96
CA ASN A 199 13.36 -2.93 -10.86
C ASN A 199 12.33 -2.31 -11.81
N GLN A 200 11.25 -3.03 -12.09
CA GLN A 200 10.16 -2.55 -12.92
C GLN A 200 9.20 -1.64 -12.15
N TYR A 201 8.86 -1.98 -10.90
CA TYR A 201 7.72 -1.38 -10.22
C TYR A 201 8.06 -0.57 -8.98
N TYR A 202 9.10 -0.97 -8.20
CA TYR A 202 9.47 -0.30 -6.94
C TYR A 202 10.54 0.76 -7.20
N VAL A 203 10.16 1.78 -7.96
CA VAL A 203 11.02 2.83 -8.48
C VAL A 203 10.38 4.21 -8.27
N PRO A 204 11.17 5.31 -8.18
CA PRO A 204 10.64 6.62 -7.83
C PRO A 204 9.54 7.12 -8.78
N ASN A 205 9.69 6.92 -10.08
CA ASN A 205 8.69 7.34 -11.07
C ASN A 205 7.43 6.46 -11.13
N ASN A 206 7.28 5.51 -10.22
CA ASN A 206 6.09 4.72 -9.99
C ASN A 206 5.64 4.80 -8.52
N ALA A 207 6.06 5.84 -7.80
CA ALA A 207 5.81 6.00 -6.38
C ALA A 207 5.32 7.41 -6.03
N VAL A 208 4.60 7.50 -4.92
CA VAL A 208 4.22 8.74 -4.27
C VAL A 208 4.76 8.72 -2.84
N LEU A 209 5.53 9.73 -2.46
CA LEU A 209 5.96 9.98 -1.09
C LEU A 209 4.99 10.96 -0.43
N VAL A 210 4.43 10.59 0.70
CA VAL A 210 3.58 11.46 1.51
C VAL A 210 4.25 11.70 2.87
N VAL A 211 4.36 12.96 3.27
CA VAL A 211 4.82 13.35 4.61
C VAL A 211 3.76 14.25 5.22
N ALA A 212 3.16 13.79 6.30
CA ALA A 212 2.04 14.50 6.93
C ALA A 212 2.19 14.56 8.44
N GLY A 213 1.88 15.71 9.05
CA GLY A 213 1.90 15.93 10.49
C GLY A 213 2.68 17.18 10.88
N ASP A 214 3.29 17.13 12.08
CA ASP A 214 4.08 18.22 12.64
C ASP A 214 5.45 18.30 11.95
N ILE A 215 5.48 18.94 10.80
CA ILE A 215 6.65 19.11 9.95
C ILE A 215 6.92 20.57 9.63
N ASP A 216 8.17 20.89 9.37
CA ASP A 216 8.58 22.10 8.66
C ASP A 216 8.71 21.76 7.17
N ILE A 217 7.93 22.43 6.32
CA ILE A 217 7.85 22.16 4.88
C ILE A 217 9.21 22.35 4.19
N ASP A 218 9.89 23.46 4.47
CA ASP A 218 11.16 23.79 3.78
C ASP A 218 12.27 22.82 4.21
N GLN A 219 12.34 22.48 5.48
CA GLN A 219 13.28 21.50 5.99
C GLN A 219 13.00 20.11 5.44
N SER A 220 11.71 19.72 5.37
CA SER A 220 11.31 18.44 4.78
C SER A 220 11.69 18.33 3.31
N LYS A 221 11.49 19.39 2.52
CA LYS A 221 11.94 19.45 1.12
C LYS A 221 13.46 19.26 0.99
N GLN A 222 14.25 19.86 1.88
CA GLN A 222 15.72 19.69 1.87
C GLN A 222 16.12 18.24 2.15
N TRP A 223 15.51 17.58 3.14
CA TRP A 223 15.77 16.16 3.44
C TRP A 223 15.32 15.26 2.29
N ILE A 224 14.16 15.51 1.71
CA ILE A 224 13.63 14.73 0.58
C ILE A 224 14.58 14.86 -0.62
N GLU A 225 15.01 16.08 -0.96
CA GLU A 225 15.98 16.30 -2.03
C GLU A 225 17.29 15.53 -1.78
N ASN A 226 17.82 15.60 -0.57
CA ASN A 226 19.08 14.94 -0.21
C ASN A 226 19.01 13.41 -0.25
N TYR A 227 17.88 12.82 0.14
CA TYR A 227 17.76 11.37 0.24
C TYR A 227 17.21 10.74 -1.05
N PHE A 228 16.21 11.34 -1.67
CA PHE A 228 15.48 10.72 -2.77
C PHE A 228 15.96 11.14 -4.16
N SER A 229 16.54 12.34 -4.37
CA SER A 229 16.96 12.80 -5.69
C SER A 229 18.04 11.91 -6.33
N ARG A 230 18.87 11.28 -5.51
CA ARG A 230 19.92 10.35 -5.93
C ARG A 230 19.42 8.97 -6.37
N ILE A 231 18.15 8.65 -6.13
CA ILE A 231 17.57 7.36 -6.51
C ILE A 231 17.34 7.35 -8.01
N PRO A 232 17.90 6.39 -8.76
CA PRO A 232 17.73 6.35 -10.20
C PRO A 232 16.27 6.20 -10.61
N LYS A 233 15.88 6.94 -11.64
CA LYS A 233 14.59 6.74 -12.30
C LYS A 233 14.53 5.33 -12.90
N GLY A 234 13.41 4.63 -12.67
CA GLY A 234 13.17 3.32 -13.27
C GLY A 234 12.64 3.39 -14.69
N PRO A 235 12.43 2.23 -15.32
CA PRO A 235 11.78 2.16 -16.62
C PRO A 235 10.34 2.69 -16.53
N PRO A 236 9.74 3.13 -17.64
CA PRO A 236 8.31 3.44 -17.68
C PRO A 236 7.51 2.17 -17.41
N VAL A 237 6.43 2.32 -16.62
CA VAL A 237 5.49 1.22 -16.35
C VAL A 237 4.36 1.30 -17.36
N GLU A 238 4.32 0.33 -18.28
CA GLU A 238 3.22 0.22 -19.22
C GLU A 238 1.99 -0.38 -18.52
N ARG A 239 0.86 0.30 -18.63
CA ARG A 239 -0.43 -0.15 -18.09
C ARG A 239 -1.30 -0.66 -19.21
N ILE A 240 -1.67 -1.93 -19.14
CA ILE A 240 -2.58 -2.53 -20.12
C ILE A 240 -4.01 -2.16 -19.70
N ALA A 241 -4.71 -1.43 -20.58
CA ALA A 241 -6.14 -1.17 -20.37
C ALA A 241 -6.92 -2.45 -20.70
N ILE A 242 -7.58 -3.01 -19.71
CA ILE A 242 -8.45 -4.18 -19.86
C ILE A 242 -9.89 -3.69 -19.71
N THR A 243 -10.71 -3.98 -20.70
CA THR A 243 -12.14 -3.65 -20.66
C THR A 243 -12.93 -4.93 -20.42
N GLU A 244 -13.64 -4.97 -19.31
CA GLU A 244 -14.62 -6.03 -19.03
C GLU A 244 -15.91 -5.77 -19.82
N ALA A 245 -16.53 -6.85 -20.27
CA ALA A 245 -17.87 -6.75 -20.80
C ALA A 245 -18.88 -6.46 -19.67
N PRO A 246 -19.93 -5.64 -19.91
CA PRO A 246 -20.98 -5.45 -18.93
C PRO A 246 -21.63 -6.76 -18.49
N ILE A 247 -21.91 -6.89 -17.22
CA ILE A 247 -22.67 -8.03 -16.67
C ILE A 247 -24.15 -7.80 -17.01
N GLU A 248 -24.66 -8.49 -18.02
CA GLU A 248 -26.04 -8.33 -18.50
C GLU A 248 -27.06 -9.19 -17.73
N LYS A 249 -26.60 -10.18 -17.01
CA LYS A 249 -27.45 -11.15 -16.29
C LYS A 249 -26.88 -11.45 -14.92
N GLU A 250 -27.80 -11.75 -13.99
CA GLU A 250 -27.42 -12.24 -12.68
C GLU A 250 -26.48 -13.46 -12.81
N ARG A 251 -25.36 -13.40 -12.08
CA ARG A 251 -24.42 -14.51 -11.93
C ARG A 251 -24.62 -15.12 -10.54
N LYS A 252 -24.70 -16.45 -10.47
CA LYS A 252 -24.83 -17.19 -9.20
C LYS A 252 -23.68 -18.15 -9.04
N ALA A 253 -23.06 -18.12 -7.88
CA ALA A 253 -22.01 -19.06 -7.52
C ALA A 253 -22.26 -19.60 -6.11
N THR A 254 -21.74 -20.77 -5.83
CA THR A 254 -21.74 -21.37 -4.49
C THR A 254 -20.32 -21.79 -4.16
N TYR A 255 -19.81 -21.29 -3.05
CA TYR A 255 -18.51 -21.67 -2.51
C TYR A 255 -18.71 -22.46 -1.22
N TYR A 256 -18.02 -23.57 -1.06
CA TYR A 256 -18.05 -24.41 0.13
C TYR A 256 -16.78 -24.19 0.95
N ASP A 257 -16.94 -23.56 2.11
CA ASP A 257 -15.86 -23.35 3.07
C ASP A 257 -16.02 -24.35 4.22
N LYS A 258 -14.99 -25.19 4.43
CA LYS A 258 -14.96 -26.21 5.49
C LYS A 258 -15.03 -25.64 6.90
N ASN A 259 -14.67 -24.38 7.09
CA ASN A 259 -14.61 -23.69 8.37
C ASN A 259 -15.95 -23.02 8.72
N VAL A 260 -16.91 -22.97 7.79
CA VAL A 260 -18.18 -22.29 7.93
C VAL A 260 -19.28 -23.25 8.36
N GLN A 261 -20.01 -22.92 9.45
CA GLN A 261 -21.16 -23.69 9.94
C GLN A 261 -22.50 -23.04 9.57
N ILE A 262 -22.52 -21.74 9.34
CA ILE A 262 -23.74 -20.98 9.02
C ILE A 262 -23.55 -20.38 7.60
N PRO A 263 -24.46 -20.66 6.65
CA PRO A 263 -24.34 -20.11 5.31
C PRO A 263 -24.48 -18.59 5.31
N ALA A 264 -23.73 -17.94 4.44
CA ALA A 264 -23.85 -16.51 4.14
C ALA A 264 -24.35 -16.31 2.70
N LEU A 265 -25.19 -15.29 2.50
CA LEU A 265 -25.57 -14.79 1.19
C LEU A 265 -24.85 -13.46 0.97
N ILE A 266 -24.06 -13.41 -0.10
CA ILE A 266 -23.29 -12.21 -0.48
C ILE A 266 -23.82 -11.73 -1.82
N THR A 267 -24.14 -10.44 -1.92
CA THR A 267 -24.63 -9.80 -3.14
C THR A 267 -23.71 -8.64 -3.50
N ALA A 268 -23.26 -8.59 -4.76
CA ALA A 268 -22.44 -7.51 -5.32
C ALA A 268 -23.20 -6.84 -6.46
N TYR A 269 -23.08 -5.51 -6.56
CA TYR A 269 -23.73 -4.64 -7.56
C TYR A 269 -22.70 -3.79 -8.30
#